data_1f5cced432c4aea26358f22e8092f28e
#
_entry.id   1f5cced432c4aea26358f22e8092f28e
#
_cell.length_a   1.000
_cell.length_b   1.000
_cell.length_c   1.000
_cell.angle_alpha   90.00
_cell.angle_beta   90.00
_cell.angle_gamma   90.00
#
_symmetry.space_group_name_H-M   'P 1'
#
loop_
_entity.id
_entity.type
_entity.pdbx_description
1 polymer ?
#
loop_
_entity_poly.entity_id
_entity_poly.type
_entity_poly.pdbx_seq_one_letter_code
_entity_poly.pdbx_strand_id
1 'polypeptide(L)'
;MEYANAKICCTPLGYYIAITTYTDIVDKKEENKKDIILGVDFGCSTSFTTSEGKKINSFVEESGRLKALQRRIARQKKGSNRRRKNILLLRREYQKMNNKKNDLSNKITHYLLSHKVVVIQDEQLQSWKIKHGNKVQHSVLGRVKSILQRKDNVVVLNKWLPTTKVCTQCGTYHDNMTLKDRTFKCNWCGKEEDRDIHAAKTMVWLYEHKIGLGRTEYKRTQIEEEIRRATSSYRISKLLSECEGATL
;
A
#
# COMPACT_ATOMS: atom_id res chain seq x y z
N MET A 1 -23.35 10.55 24.34
CA MET A 1 -22.13 9.68 24.37
C MET A 1 -22.40 8.58 25.37
N GLU A 2 -22.48 7.34 24.89
CA GLU A 2 -22.73 6.17 25.72
C GLU A 2 -21.44 5.39 25.95
N TYR A 3 -21.27 4.83 27.14
CA TYR A 3 -20.08 4.03 27.50
C TYR A 3 -20.44 2.56 27.40
N ALA A 4 -19.67 1.79 26.63
CA ALA A 4 -19.91 0.34 26.48
C ALA A 4 -19.10 -0.48 27.48
N ASN A 5 -17.79 -0.28 27.51
CA ASN A 5 -16.90 -0.98 28.41
C ASN A 5 -15.61 -0.19 28.68
N ALA A 6 -14.91 -0.57 29.72
CA ALA A 6 -13.59 -0.09 30.07
C ALA A 6 -12.63 -1.26 30.30
N LYS A 7 -11.41 -1.16 29.79
CA LYS A 7 -10.35 -2.16 29.96
C LYS A 7 -9.11 -1.52 30.56
N ILE A 8 -8.55 -2.15 31.59
CA ILE A 8 -7.22 -1.79 32.10
C ILE A 8 -6.19 -2.48 31.21
N CYS A 9 -5.37 -1.68 30.53
CA CYS A 9 -4.31 -2.15 29.65
C CYS A 9 -2.96 -1.99 30.34
N CYS A 10 -2.24 -3.09 30.54
CA CYS A 10 -0.87 -3.09 31.03
C CYS A 10 0.11 -3.02 29.86
N THR A 11 0.96 -2.02 29.85
CA THR A 11 2.07 -1.92 28.89
C THR A 11 3.40 -2.06 29.62
N PRO A 12 4.47 -2.34 28.88
CA PRO A 12 5.82 -2.36 29.47
C PRO A 12 6.25 -1.05 30.15
N LEU A 13 5.52 0.04 29.95
CA LEU A 13 5.85 1.38 30.47
C LEU A 13 4.83 1.91 31.48
N GLY A 14 3.74 1.20 31.74
CA GLY A 14 2.70 1.61 32.67
C GLY A 14 1.33 1.06 32.34
N TYR A 15 0.34 1.53 33.07
CA TYR A 15 -1.06 1.17 32.89
C TYR A 15 -1.82 2.34 32.26
N TYR A 16 -2.83 2.02 31.46
CA TYR A 16 -3.82 2.98 30.98
C TYR A 16 -5.19 2.33 30.94
N ILE A 17 -6.22 3.15 30.93
CA ILE A 17 -7.61 2.69 30.80
C ILE A 17 -8.05 2.98 29.36
N ALA A 18 -8.52 1.95 28.66
CA ALA A 18 -9.18 2.09 27.36
C ALA A 18 -10.69 2.05 27.59
N ILE A 19 -11.39 3.13 27.26
CA ILE A 19 -12.84 3.26 27.40
C ILE A 19 -13.42 3.25 25.99
N THR A 20 -14.37 2.32 25.74
CA THR A 20 -15.13 2.28 24.49
C THR A 20 -16.37 3.14 24.65
N THR A 21 -16.55 4.10 23.77
CA THR A 21 -17.72 4.98 23.73
C THR A 21 -18.42 4.87 22.39
N TYR A 22 -19.74 5.00 22.41
CA TYR A 22 -20.54 5.17 21.21
C TYR A 22 -20.97 6.62 21.09
N THR A 23 -20.88 7.15 19.89
CA THR A 23 -21.41 8.47 19.52
C THR A 23 -22.19 8.30 18.22
N ASP A 24 -23.23 9.08 18.05
CA ASP A 24 -23.91 9.14 16.77
C ASP A 24 -22.91 9.48 15.66
N ILE A 25 -23.06 8.78 14.53
CA ILE A 25 -22.28 9.10 13.33
C ILE A 25 -22.83 10.45 12.85
N VAL A 26 -22.15 11.53 13.20
CA VAL A 26 -22.33 12.77 12.47
C VAL A 26 -21.67 12.51 11.12
N ASP A 27 -22.48 12.44 10.06
CA ASP A 27 -21.97 12.40 8.69
C ASP A 27 -21.01 13.57 8.52
N LYS A 28 -19.74 13.30 8.68
CA LYS A 28 -18.71 14.26 8.27
C LYS A 28 -18.93 14.41 6.78
N LYS A 29 -19.52 15.55 6.39
CA LYS A 29 -19.59 15.94 4.97
C LYS A 29 -18.28 15.54 4.35
N GLU A 30 -18.35 14.92 3.19
CA GLU A 30 -17.17 14.53 2.39
C GLU A 30 -16.40 15.78 1.99
N GLU A 31 -15.76 16.39 2.98
CA GLU A 31 -15.03 17.63 2.84
C GLU A 31 -13.82 17.35 1.95
N ASN A 32 -13.86 17.89 0.74
CA ASN A 32 -12.70 18.09 -0.14
C ASN A 32 -11.93 16.83 -0.57
N LYS A 33 -12.59 15.70 -0.84
CA LYS A 33 -11.92 14.63 -1.58
C LYS A 33 -11.66 15.10 -3.00
N LYS A 34 -10.42 14.90 -3.46
CA LYS A 34 -10.09 15.09 -4.88
C LYS A 34 -10.93 14.13 -5.70
N ASP A 35 -11.62 14.59 -6.74
CA ASP A 35 -12.41 13.76 -7.66
C ASP A 35 -11.48 12.95 -8.60
N ILE A 36 -10.53 12.23 -8.01
CA ILE A 36 -9.50 11.46 -8.71
C ILE A 36 -9.51 10.03 -8.15
N ILE A 37 -9.40 9.06 -9.05
CA ILE A 37 -9.12 7.67 -8.72
C ILE A 37 -7.60 7.50 -8.62
N LEU A 38 -7.11 7.08 -7.47
CA LEU A 38 -5.70 6.93 -7.20
C LEU A 38 -5.30 5.45 -7.16
N GLY A 39 -4.43 5.02 -8.08
CA GLY A 39 -3.75 3.73 -7.99
C GLY A 39 -2.51 3.82 -7.09
N VAL A 40 -2.28 2.81 -6.26
CA VAL A 40 -1.15 2.78 -5.33
C VAL A 40 -0.44 1.43 -5.40
N ASP A 41 0.76 1.43 -5.95
CA ASP A 41 1.65 0.28 -5.99
C ASP A 41 2.51 0.20 -4.72
N PHE A 42 2.64 -1.02 -4.16
CA PHE A 42 3.43 -1.32 -2.96
C PHE A 42 4.77 -1.91 -3.36
N GLY A 43 5.87 -1.37 -2.84
CA GLY A 43 7.21 -1.84 -3.17
C GLY A 43 8.16 -1.94 -1.97
N CYS A 44 9.25 -2.70 -2.15
CA CYS A 44 10.33 -2.82 -1.15
C CYS A 44 11.39 -1.72 -1.28
N SER A 45 11.60 -1.17 -2.47
CA SER A 45 12.55 -0.07 -2.72
C SER A 45 11.90 1.28 -2.46
N THR A 46 10.79 1.52 -3.11
CA THR A 46 9.86 2.64 -2.83
C THR A 46 8.63 2.04 -2.18
N SER A 47 8.26 2.51 -0.99
CA SER A 47 7.18 1.86 -0.23
C SER A 47 5.82 2.00 -0.90
N PHE A 48 5.54 3.16 -1.48
CA PHE A 48 4.30 3.45 -2.20
C PHE A 48 4.62 4.31 -3.41
N THR A 49 4.11 3.89 -4.57
CA THR A 49 4.15 4.68 -5.79
C THR A 49 2.72 4.92 -6.24
N THR A 50 2.36 6.17 -6.50
CA THR A 50 1.00 6.54 -6.89
C THR A 50 0.90 6.71 -8.40
N SER A 51 -0.32 6.58 -8.94
CA SER A 51 -0.61 6.84 -10.36
C SER A 51 -0.35 8.29 -10.78
N GLU A 52 -0.31 9.23 -9.83
CA GLU A 52 0.10 10.63 -10.04
C GLU A 52 1.64 10.79 -10.15
N GLY A 53 2.42 9.71 -10.02
CA GLY A 53 3.89 9.76 -10.08
C GLY A 53 4.57 10.05 -8.74
N LYS A 54 3.83 10.21 -7.65
CA LYS A 54 4.42 10.46 -6.33
C LYS A 54 4.99 9.18 -5.74
N LYS A 55 6.27 9.23 -5.34
CA LYS A 55 6.99 8.14 -4.67
C LYS A 55 7.16 8.46 -3.18
N ILE A 56 6.68 7.58 -2.31
CA ILE A 56 6.66 7.78 -0.86
C ILE A 56 7.45 6.64 -0.20
N ASN A 57 8.46 7.01 0.60
CA ASN A 57 9.19 6.08 1.44
C ASN A 57 8.60 6.03 2.85
N SER A 58 8.51 4.84 3.41
CA SER A 58 7.91 4.59 4.72
C SER A 58 8.86 3.92 5.71
N PHE A 59 10.15 4.02 5.45
CA PHE A 59 11.16 3.41 6.29
C PHE A 59 11.44 4.27 7.52
N VAL A 60 11.43 3.64 8.70
CA VAL A 60 11.77 4.27 9.99
C VAL A 60 13.02 3.60 10.55
N GLU A 61 14.12 4.32 10.53
CA GLU A 61 15.40 3.81 11.01
C GLU A 61 15.43 3.61 12.54
N GLU A 62 16.16 2.58 12.96
CA GLU A 62 16.49 2.39 14.37
C GLU A 62 17.48 3.46 14.84
N SER A 63 17.18 4.05 16.00
CA SER A 63 18.11 5.00 16.61
C SER A 63 19.43 4.32 17.04
N GLY A 64 20.55 5.03 16.94
CA GLY A 64 21.82 4.54 17.46
C GLY A 64 21.77 4.16 18.94
N ARG A 65 20.93 4.87 19.73
CA ARG A 65 20.67 4.57 21.14
C ARG A 65 19.99 3.23 21.34
N LEU A 66 19.00 2.87 20.49
CA LEU A 66 18.32 1.58 20.54
C LEU A 66 19.32 0.45 20.32
N LYS A 67 20.15 0.54 19.27
CA LYS A 67 21.21 -0.44 18.96
C LYS A 67 22.24 -0.57 20.10
N ALA A 68 22.63 0.56 20.70
CA ALA A 68 23.55 0.57 21.83
C ALA A 68 22.98 -0.13 23.08
N LEU A 69 21.68 0.11 23.38
CA LEU A 69 20.98 -0.54 24.47
C LEU A 69 20.83 -2.05 24.26
N GLN A 70 20.50 -2.49 23.05
CA GLN A 70 20.43 -3.92 22.70
C GLN A 70 21.78 -4.61 22.97
N ARG A 71 22.88 -4.04 22.44
CA ARG A 71 24.24 -4.58 22.67
C ARG A 71 24.63 -4.59 24.15
N ARG A 72 24.28 -3.54 24.89
CA ARG A 72 24.54 -3.44 26.33
C ARG A 72 23.81 -4.50 27.12
N ILE A 73 22.51 -4.69 26.84
CA ILE A 73 21.66 -5.68 27.52
C ILE A 73 22.13 -7.12 27.24
N ALA A 74 22.58 -7.39 26.02
CA ALA A 74 23.11 -8.71 25.64
C ALA A 74 24.32 -9.14 26.49
N ARG A 75 25.17 -8.18 26.89
CA ARG A 75 26.38 -8.44 27.70
C ARG A 75 26.15 -8.48 29.21
N GLN A 76 24.94 -8.13 29.69
CA GLN A 76 24.64 -8.02 31.11
C GLN A 76 24.10 -9.33 31.67
N LYS A 77 24.45 -9.66 32.94
CA LYS A 77 23.95 -10.81 33.66
C LYS A 77 22.43 -10.79 33.76
N LYS A 78 21.80 -11.89 33.38
CA LYS A 78 20.33 -12.05 33.48
C LYS A 78 19.89 -11.86 34.94
N GLY A 79 18.79 -11.14 35.17
CA GLY A 79 18.24 -10.89 36.50
C GLY A 79 18.86 -9.68 37.25
N SER A 80 19.98 -9.12 36.81
CA SER A 80 20.60 -7.98 37.49
C SER A 80 19.76 -6.70 37.42
N ASN A 81 19.79 -5.87 38.46
CA ASN A 81 19.07 -4.58 38.51
C ASN A 81 19.50 -3.63 37.40
N ARG A 82 20.79 -3.63 37.02
CA ARG A 82 21.31 -2.83 35.92
C ARG A 82 20.68 -3.25 34.58
N ARG A 83 20.52 -4.57 34.35
CA ARG A 83 19.83 -5.09 33.16
C ARG A 83 18.36 -4.70 33.13
N ARG A 84 17.64 -4.78 34.27
CA ARG A 84 16.23 -4.36 34.38
C ARG A 84 16.05 -2.90 34.03
N LYS A 85 16.90 -2.00 34.54
CA LYS A 85 16.90 -0.57 34.17
C LYS A 85 17.12 -0.35 32.67
N ASN A 86 18.10 -1.05 32.06
CA ASN A 86 18.38 -0.91 30.63
C ASN A 86 17.24 -1.47 29.75
N ILE A 87 16.57 -2.54 30.19
CA ILE A 87 15.37 -3.07 29.50
C ILE A 87 14.25 -2.01 29.49
N LEU A 88 14.01 -1.29 30.57
CA LEU A 88 13.02 -0.21 30.61
C LEU A 88 13.39 0.92 29.62
N LEU A 89 14.67 1.30 29.57
CA LEU A 89 15.14 2.29 28.58
C LEU A 89 14.94 1.79 27.14
N LEU A 90 15.26 0.52 26.87
CA LEU A 90 15.04 -0.09 25.55
C LEU A 90 13.56 -0.09 25.15
N ARG A 91 12.66 -0.43 26.09
CA ARG A 91 11.21 -0.39 25.86
C ARG A 91 10.72 1.01 25.50
N ARG A 92 11.25 2.06 26.16
CA ARG A 92 10.96 3.45 25.82
C ARG A 92 11.43 3.83 24.41
N GLU A 93 12.60 3.38 23.99
CA GLU A 93 13.08 3.63 22.62
C GLU A 93 12.22 2.90 21.57
N TYR A 94 11.79 1.65 21.84
CA TYR A 94 10.85 0.96 20.95
C TYR A 94 9.49 1.68 20.87
N GLN A 95 9.00 2.22 21.99
CA GLN A 95 7.76 2.99 21.98
C GLN A 95 7.89 4.26 21.11
N LYS A 96 9.01 4.99 21.23
CA LYS A 96 9.28 6.15 20.37
C LYS A 96 9.29 5.78 18.88
N MET A 97 9.94 4.66 18.54
CA MET A 97 9.96 4.15 17.17
C MET A 97 8.55 3.78 16.69
N ASN A 98 7.75 3.12 17.53
CA ASN A 98 6.37 2.78 17.22
C ASN A 98 5.49 4.02 17.03
N ASN A 99 5.68 5.05 17.86
CA ASN A 99 4.96 6.32 17.71
C ASN A 99 5.31 7.01 16.38
N LYS A 100 6.60 7.02 15.99
CA LYS A 100 7.02 7.52 14.67
C LYS A 100 6.38 6.73 13.52
N LYS A 101 6.32 5.39 13.64
CA LYS A 101 5.64 4.53 12.63
C LYS A 101 4.14 4.83 12.57
N ASN A 102 3.48 5.04 13.71
CA ASN A 102 2.07 5.39 13.74
C ASN A 102 1.80 6.74 13.08
N ASP A 103 2.57 7.77 13.44
CA ASP A 103 2.45 9.11 12.85
C ASP A 103 2.66 9.05 11.33
N LEU A 104 3.73 8.41 10.88
CA LEU A 104 4.01 8.25 9.46
C LEU A 104 2.91 7.48 8.73
N SER A 105 2.40 6.37 9.30
CA SER A 105 1.31 5.62 8.70
C SER A 105 0.03 6.45 8.60
N ASN A 106 -0.29 7.24 9.62
CA ASN A 106 -1.47 8.11 9.60
C ASN A 106 -1.36 9.21 8.55
N LYS A 107 -0.18 9.85 8.43
CA LYS A 107 0.08 10.88 7.39
C LYS A 107 -0.06 10.31 5.98
N ILE A 108 0.55 9.13 5.71
CA ILE A 108 0.44 8.47 4.43
C ILE A 108 -1.02 8.08 4.14
N THR A 109 -1.69 7.46 5.10
CA THR A 109 -3.09 7.03 4.94
C THR A 109 -4.01 8.22 4.71
N HIS A 110 -3.84 9.32 5.45
CA HIS A 110 -4.61 10.54 5.25
C HIS A 110 -4.43 11.10 3.84
N TYR A 111 -3.19 11.18 3.34
CA TYR A 111 -2.93 11.60 1.96
C TYR A 111 -3.59 10.68 0.93
N LEU A 112 -3.49 9.36 1.08
CA LEU A 112 -4.10 8.44 0.13
C LEU A 112 -5.63 8.53 0.15
N LEU A 113 -6.24 8.60 1.33
CA LEU A 113 -7.69 8.66 1.52
C LEU A 113 -8.31 10.03 1.18
N SER A 114 -7.52 11.05 0.90
CA SER A 114 -8.02 12.34 0.39
C SER A 114 -8.51 12.26 -1.06
N HIS A 115 -8.39 11.10 -1.72
CA HIS A 115 -8.88 10.84 -3.06
C HIS A 115 -10.24 10.15 -3.04
N LYS A 116 -11.04 10.30 -4.09
CA LYS A 116 -12.39 9.73 -4.21
C LYS A 116 -12.38 8.21 -4.06
N VAL A 117 -11.52 7.55 -4.81
CA VAL A 117 -11.30 6.11 -4.77
C VAL A 117 -9.81 5.82 -4.74
N VAL A 118 -9.41 4.88 -3.90
CA VAL A 118 -8.02 4.38 -3.83
C VAL A 118 -7.99 2.93 -4.27
N VAL A 119 -7.23 2.63 -5.29
CA VAL A 119 -7.07 1.27 -5.83
C VAL A 119 -5.73 0.71 -5.41
N ILE A 120 -5.74 -0.43 -4.72
CA ILE A 120 -4.55 -1.16 -4.28
C ILE A 120 -4.62 -2.61 -4.75
N GLN A 121 -3.48 -3.27 -4.86
CA GLN A 121 -3.41 -4.71 -5.08
C GLN A 121 -3.27 -5.47 -3.77
N ASP A 122 -3.81 -6.71 -3.69
CA ASP A 122 -3.70 -7.56 -2.48
C ASP A 122 -2.32 -8.21 -2.37
N GLU A 123 -1.30 -7.40 -2.12
CA GLU A 123 0.07 -7.85 -1.98
C GLU A 123 0.32 -8.68 -0.72
N GLN A 124 1.01 -9.82 -0.85
CA GLN A 124 1.39 -10.68 0.27
C GLN A 124 2.68 -10.17 0.94
N LEU A 125 2.58 -9.12 1.75
CA LEU A 125 3.74 -8.52 2.43
C LEU A 125 4.52 -9.50 3.32
N GLN A 126 3.90 -10.59 3.76
CA GLN A 126 4.59 -11.60 4.57
C GLN A 126 5.64 -12.37 3.77
N SER A 127 5.37 -12.69 2.50
CA SER A 127 6.33 -13.36 1.62
C SER A 127 7.56 -12.49 1.34
N TRP A 128 7.38 -11.15 1.35
CA TRP A 128 8.50 -10.22 1.17
C TRP A 128 9.49 -10.23 2.32
N LYS A 129 9.07 -10.64 3.53
CA LYS A 129 9.96 -10.73 4.70
C LYS A 129 11.11 -11.72 4.50
N ILE A 130 10.92 -12.74 3.68
CA ILE A 130 11.94 -13.76 3.42
C ILE A 130 13.17 -13.13 2.76
N LYS A 131 12.98 -12.29 1.75
CA LYS A 131 14.07 -11.65 0.99
C LYS A 131 14.42 -10.23 1.48
N HIS A 132 13.44 -9.51 2.03
CA HIS A 132 13.52 -8.10 2.38
C HIS A 132 13.10 -7.82 3.83
N GLY A 133 13.32 -8.77 4.77
CA GLY A 133 12.82 -8.72 6.14
C GLY A 133 13.13 -7.43 6.87
N ASN A 134 14.36 -6.93 6.78
CA ASN A 134 14.75 -5.68 7.41
C ASN A 134 13.93 -4.47 6.87
N LYS A 135 13.81 -4.35 5.55
CA LYS A 135 13.03 -3.25 4.91
C LYS A 135 11.56 -3.32 5.30
N VAL A 136 10.95 -4.50 5.22
CA VAL A 136 9.54 -4.68 5.58
C VAL A 136 9.29 -4.44 7.06
N GLN A 137 10.17 -4.92 7.95
CA GLN A 137 10.06 -4.75 9.40
C GLN A 137 10.14 -3.28 9.82
N HIS A 138 11.00 -2.49 9.18
CA HIS A 138 11.21 -1.09 9.50
C HIS A 138 10.30 -0.14 8.71
N SER A 139 9.52 -0.64 7.76
CA SER A 139 8.51 0.13 7.02
C SER A 139 7.16 0.19 7.75
N VAL A 140 6.26 1.02 7.25
CA VAL A 140 4.86 1.06 7.70
C VAL A 140 3.89 0.43 6.69
N LEU A 141 4.41 -0.30 5.68
CA LEU A 141 3.62 -0.94 4.62
C LEU A 141 2.42 -1.73 5.16
N GLY A 142 2.66 -2.65 6.10
CA GLY A 142 1.61 -3.49 6.66
C GLY A 142 0.54 -2.71 7.42
N ARG A 143 0.92 -1.62 8.12
CA ARG A 143 -0.04 -0.76 8.84
C ARG A 143 -0.92 0.01 7.87
N VAL A 144 -0.32 0.66 6.88
CA VAL A 144 -1.06 1.40 5.85
C VAL A 144 -2.00 0.46 5.10
N LYS A 145 -1.54 -0.71 4.64
CA LYS A 145 -2.40 -1.72 4.00
C LYS A 145 -3.58 -2.09 4.89
N SER A 146 -3.33 -2.40 6.16
CA SER A 146 -4.39 -2.80 7.11
C SER A 146 -5.41 -1.69 7.38
N ILE A 147 -5.01 -0.42 7.35
CA ILE A 147 -5.92 0.72 7.51
C ILE A 147 -6.74 0.90 6.21
N LEU A 148 -6.08 0.88 5.05
CA LEU A 148 -6.74 1.06 3.76
C LEU A 148 -7.80 0.00 3.52
N GLN A 149 -7.52 -1.28 3.80
CA GLN A 149 -8.46 -2.39 3.59
C GLN A 149 -9.78 -2.30 4.40
N ARG A 150 -9.85 -1.39 5.38
CA ARG A 150 -11.04 -1.15 6.22
C ARG A 150 -11.85 0.07 5.79
N LYS A 151 -11.47 0.72 4.71
CA LYS A 151 -12.11 1.95 4.24
C LYS A 151 -12.98 1.70 3.02
N ASP A 152 -14.16 2.28 3.00
CA ASP A 152 -15.17 2.04 1.97
C ASP A 152 -14.77 2.59 0.60
N ASN A 153 -13.95 3.65 0.58
CA ASN A 153 -13.42 4.23 -0.65
C ASN A 153 -12.12 3.55 -1.16
N VAL A 154 -11.80 2.35 -0.64
CA VAL A 154 -10.62 1.58 -1.08
C VAL A 154 -11.05 0.32 -1.79
N VAL A 155 -10.60 0.17 -3.02
CA VAL A 155 -10.81 -1.02 -3.84
C VAL A 155 -9.56 -1.87 -3.83
N VAL A 156 -9.73 -3.17 -3.52
CA VAL A 156 -8.62 -4.12 -3.47
C VAL A 156 -8.70 -5.04 -4.68
N LEU A 157 -7.73 -4.95 -5.56
CA LEU A 157 -7.58 -5.81 -6.73
C LEU A 157 -6.95 -7.15 -6.36
N ASN A 158 -7.26 -8.17 -7.16
CA ASN A 158 -6.68 -9.49 -6.99
C ASN A 158 -5.15 -9.47 -7.15
N LYS A 159 -4.43 -10.22 -6.28
CA LYS A 159 -2.96 -10.30 -6.27
C LYS A 159 -2.32 -10.84 -7.55
N TRP A 160 -3.06 -11.58 -8.35
CA TRP A 160 -2.57 -12.20 -9.59
C TRP A 160 -2.71 -11.30 -10.83
N LEU A 161 -3.31 -10.11 -10.69
CA LEU A 161 -3.42 -9.17 -11.80
C LEU A 161 -2.02 -8.70 -12.25
N PRO A 162 -1.72 -8.80 -13.55
CA PRO A 162 -0.42 -8.41 -14.09
C PRO A 162 -0.32 -6.89 -14.31
N THR A 163 -0.31 -6.13 -13.25
CA THR A 163 -0.32 -4.66 -13.27
C THR A 163 0.84 -4.02 -14.04
N THR A 164 1.96 -4.75 -14.21
CA THR A 164 3.12 -4.26 -14.96
C THR A 164 3.12 -4.64 -16.44
N LYS A 165 2.15 -5.43 -16.92
CA LYS A 165 2.16 -6.02 -18.26
C LYS A 165 1.16 -5.42 -19.25
N VAL A 166 0.24 -4.59 -18.81
CA VAL A 166 -0.82 -4.01 -19.65
C VAL A 166 -0.49 -2.56 -19.95
N CYS A 167 -0.40 -2.19 -21.23
CA CYS A 167 -0.21 -0.80 -21.62
C CYS A 167 -1.51 -0.01 -21.42
N THR A 168 -1.49 1.01 -20.56
CA THR A 168 -2.66 1.86 -20.28
C THR A 168 -3.03 2.81 -21.44
N GLN A 169 -2.18 2.94 -22.46
CA GLN A 169 -2.44 3.80 -23.60
C GLN A 169 -3.09 3.07 -24.76
N CYS A 170 -2.65 1.85 -25.08
CA CYS A 170 -3.14 1.08 -26.22
C CYS A 170 -3.73 -0.28 -25.83
N GLY A 171 -3.78 -0.62 -24.55
CA GLY A 171 -4.30 -1.88 -24.05
C GLY A 171 -3.46 -3.12 -24.41
N THR A 172 -2.28 -3.00 -25.00
CA THR A 172 -1.45 -4.15 -25.39
C THR A 172 -0.93 -4.87 -24.16
N TYR A 173 -1.02 -6.20 -24.18
CA TYR A 173 -0.43 -7.07 -23.15
C TYR A 173 1.00 -7.46 -23.53
N HIS A 174 1.94 -7.37 -22.57
CA HIS A 174 3.36 -7.65 -22.74
C HIS A 174 3.80 -8.79 -21.84
N ASP A 175 4.16 -9.96 -22.39
CA ASP A 175 4.64 -11.11 -21.63
C ASP A 175 6.10 -10.96 -21.16
N ASN A 176 6.90 -10.15 -21.85
CA ASN A 176 8.35 -10.11 -21.72
C ASN A 176 8.88 -9.24 -20.56
N MET A 177 7.99 -8.58 -19.78
CA MET A 177 8.40 -7.77 -18.63
C MET A 177 8.91 -8.64 -17.48
N THR A 178 10.14 -8.37 -17.03
CA THR A 178 10.78 -9.07 -15.92
C THR A 178 10.90 -8.18 -14.68
N LEU A 179 11.19 -8.78 -13.51
CA LEU A 179 11.42 -8.03 -12.26
C LEU A 179 12.68 -7.14 -12.28
N LYS A 180 13.58 -7.35 -13.23
CA LYS A 180 14.81 -6.56 -13.39
C LYS A 180 14.55 -5.25 -14.12
N ASP A 181 13.53 -5.21 -14.97
CA ASP A 181 13.19 -4.04 -15.76
C ASP A 181 12.64 -2.93 -14.83
N ARG A 182 13.18 -1.75 -14.96
CA ARG A 182 12.75 -0.57 -14.18
C ARG A 182 11.89 0.38 -14.99
N THR A 183 11.94 0.25 -16.31
CA THR A 183 11.17 1.06 -17.25
C THR A 183 10.22 0.15 -18.01
N PHE A 184 8.96 0.54 -18.07
CA PHE A 184 7.97 -0.07 -18.95
C PHE A 184 8.12 0.54 -20.35
N LYS A 185 8.19 -0.31 -21.39
CA LYS A 185 8.21 0.13 -22.78
C LYS A 185 7.20 -0.68 -23.59
N CYS A 186 6.26 0.01 -24.20
CA CYS A 186 5.27 -0.62 -25.05
C CYS A 186 5.83 -0.81 -26.46
N ASN A 187 5.90 -2.07 -26.92
CA ASN A 187 6.37 -2.39 -28.27
C ASN A 187 5.39 -2.01 -29.39
N TRP A 188 4.14 -1.70 -29.02
CA TRP A 188 3.11 -1.33 -29.98
C TRP A 188 2.99 0.20 -30.19
N CYS A 189 2.79 0.95 -29.10
CA CYS A 189 2.58 2.41 -29.20
C CYS A 189 3.81 3.24 -28.80
N GLY A 190 4.93 2.60 -28.43
CA GLY A 190 6.17 3.28 -28.05
C GLY A 190 6.13 3.95 -26.67
N LYS A 191 5.03 3.85 -25.90
CA LYS A 191 4.94 4.45 -24.58
C LYS A 191 6.05 3.94 -23.67
N GLU A 192 6.76 4.85 -23.03
CA GLU A 192 7.82 4.55 -22.07
C GLU A 192 7.59 5.31 -20.77
N GLU A 193 7.63 4.63 -19.64
CA GLU A 193 7.50 5.23 -18.30
C GLU A 193 8.12 4.35 -17.20
N ASP A 194 8.33 4.92 -16.01
CA ASP A 194 8.77 4.17 -14.83
C ASP A 194 7.80 3.02 -14.51
N ARG A 195 8.33 1.80 -14.28
CA ARG A 195 7.53 0.59 -14.09
C ARG A 195 6.59 0.67 -12.89
N ASP A 196 7.02 1.26 -11.78
CA ASP A 196 6.23 1.33 -10.56
C ASP A 196 5.07 2.35 -10.74
N ILE A 197 5.31 3.46 -11.46
CA ILE A 197 4.26 4.41 -11.84
C ILE A 197 3.30 3.76 -12.85
N HIS A 198 3.84 3.01 -13.81
CA HIS A 198 3.03 2.26 -14.76
C HIS A 198 2.10 1.27 -14.06
N ALA A 199 2.62 0.49 -13.09
CA ALA A 199 1.82 -0.45 -12.31
C ALA A 199 0.67 0.25 -11.59
N ALA A 200 0.94 1.39 -10.94
CA ALA A 200 -0.09 2.18 -10.26
C ALA A 200 -1.17 2.71 -11.23
N LYS A 201 -0.79 3.18 -12.42
CA LYS A 201 -1.74 3.60 -13.47
C LYS A 201 -2.54 2.43 -14.03
N THR A 202 -1.91 1.27 -14.19
CA THR A 202 -2.59 0.06 -14.66
C THR A 202 -3.64 -0.40 -13.65
N MET A 203 -3.42 -0.23 -12.33
CA MET A 203 -4.45 -0.51 -11.33
C MET A 203 -5.69 0.36 -11.52
N VAL A 204 -5.54 1.65 -11.83
CA VAL A 204 -6.66 2.54 -12.15
C VAL A 204 -7.39 2.05 -13.40
N TRP A 205 -6.64 1.74 -14.46
CA TRP A 205 -7.19 1.24 -15.71
C TRP A 205 -7.99 -0.05 -15.51
N LEU A 206 -7.47 -1.01 -14.73
CA LEU A 206 -8.17 -2.26 -14.39
C LEU A 206 -9.46 -2.00 -13.62
N TYR A 207 -9.44 -1.06 -12.68
CA TYR A 207 -10.62 -0.66 -11.93
C TYR A 207 -11.72 -0.07 -12.85
N GLU A 208 -11.34 0.86 -13.74
CA GLU A 208 -12.26 1.50 -14.68
C GLU A 208 -12.89 0.49 -15.64
N HIS A 209 -12.15 -0.54 -16.05
CA HIS A 209 -12.63 -1.63 -16.90
C HIS A 209 -13.29 -2.78 -16.12
N LYS A 210 -13.47 -2.64 -14.79
CA LYS A 210 -14.08 -3.63 -13.89
C LYS A 210 -13.41 -5.01 -13.91
N ILE A 211 -12.11 -5.07 -14.19
CA ILE A 211 -11.33 -6.30 -14.27
C ILE A 211 -10.76 -6.63 -12.90
N GLY A 212 -10.96 -7.88 -12.45
CA GLY A 212 -10.37 -8.41 -11.20
C GLY A 212 -10.85 -7.72 -9.92
N LEU A 213 -12.07 -7.18 -9.93
CA LEU A 213 -12.69 -6.59 -8.74
C LEU A 213 -13.17 -7.71 -7.81
N GLY A 214 -12.78 -7.61 -6.54
CA GLY A 214 -13.21 -8.53 -5.49
C GLY A 214 -12.18 -9.60 -5.12
N ARG A 215 -12.46 -10.32 -4.01
CA ARG A 215 -11.59 -11.35 -3.44
C ARG A 215 -11.82 -12.74 -4.03
N THR A 216 -12.53 -12.87 -5.15
CA THR A 216 -12.77 -14.14 -5.81
C THR A 216 -11.47 -14.77 -6.26
N GLU A 217 -11.32 -16.06 -6.00
CA GLU A 217 -10.17 -16.84 -6.49
C GLU A 217 -10.29 -17.01 -8.01
N TYR A 218 -9.82 -16.01 -8.75
CA TYR A 218 -9.63 -16.14 -10.19
C TYR A 218 -8.39 -16.99 -10.46
N LYS A 219 -8.54 -17.99 -11.31
CA LYS A 219 -7.37 -18.68 -11.90
C LYS A 219 -6.64 -17.67 -12.79
N ARG A 220 -5.31 -17.70 -12.76
CA ARG A 220 -4.46 -16.79 -13.57
C ARG A 220 -4.87 -16.75 -15.04
N THR A 221 -5.22 -17.89 -15.63
CA THR A 221 -5.69 -18.03 -17.02
C THR A 221 -6.95 -17.22 -17.30
N GLN A 222 -7.91 -17.19 -16.37
CA GLN A 222 -9.16 -16.42 -16.52
C GLN A 222 -8.89 -14.92 -16.51
N ILE A 223 -8.00 -14.44 -15.65
CA ILE A 223 -7.59 -13.02 -15.59
C ILE A 223 -6.91 -12.61 -16.90
N GLU A 224 -6.00 -13.44 -17.42
CA GLU A 224 -5.31 -13.16 -18.68
C GLU A 224 -6.28 -13.10 -19.86
N GLU A 225 -7.30 -13.97 -19.88
CA GLU A 225 -8.36 -13.93 -20.89
C GLU A 225 -9.25 -12.67 -20.76
N GLU A 226 -9.66 -12.29 -19.56
CA GLU A 226 -10.45 -11.05 -19.34
C GLU A 226 -9.67 -9.81 -19.81
N ILE A 227 -8.39 -9.74 -19.48
CA ILE A 227 -7.51 -8.64 -19.95
C ILE A 227 -7.44 -8.64 -21.47
N ARG A 228 -7.22 -9.80 -22.11
CA ARG A 228 -7.18 -9.89 -23.58
C ARG A 228 -8.49 -9.46 -24.23
N ARG A 229 -9.64 -9.85 -23.67
CA ARG A 229 -10.96 -9.40 -24.16
C ARG A 229 -11.15 -7.89 -24.01
N ALA A 230 -10.84 -7.35 -22.82
CA ALA A 230 -10.94 -5.91 -22.56
C ALA A 230 -9.99 -5.09 -23.46
N THR A 231 -8.76 -5.57 -23.66
CA THR A 231 -7.78 -4.90 -24.54
C THR A 231 -8.19 -4.96 -26.02
N SER A 232 -8.81 -6.06 -26.46
CA SER A 232 -9.34 -6.17 -27.82
C SER A 232 -10.49 -5.18 -28.03
N SER A 233 -11.46 -5.13 -27.12
CA SER A 233 -12.58 -4.19 -27.15
C SER A 233 -12.11 -2.73 -27.11
N TYR A 234 -11.16 -2.40 -26.24
CA TYR A 234 -10.58 -1.06 -26.13
C TYR A 234 -9.87 -0.61 -27.43
N ARG A 235 -9.13 -1.52 -28.08
CA ARG A 235 -8.49 -1.23 -29.37
C ARG A 235 -9.51 -0.95 -30.45
N ILE A 236 -10.58 -1.72 -30.53
CA ILE A 236 -11.64 -1.53 -31.53
C ILE A 236 -12.33 -0.19 -31.28
N SER A 237 -12.72 0.15 -30.06
CA SER A 237 -13.38 1.43 -29.74
C SER A 237 -12.48 2.63 -30.03
N LYS A 238 -11.17 2.51 -29.77
CA LYS A 238 -10.21 3.57 -30.06
C LYS A 238 -10.01 3.77 -31.56
N LEU A 239 -9.88 2.68 -32.33
CA LEU A 239 -9.79 2.76 -33.79
C LEU A 239 -11.05 3.38 -34.40
N LEU A 240 -12.23 3.04 -33.89
CA LEU A 240 -13.49 3.66 -34.36
C LEU A 240 -13.53 5.16 -34.06
N SER A 241 -13.13 5.60 -32.84
CA SER A 241 -13.09 7.03 -32.51
C SER A 241 -12.05 7.83 -33.31
N GLU A 242 -10.94 7.21 -33.69
CA GLU A 242 -9.93 7.83 -34.56
C GLU A 242 -10.42 7.93 -36.01
N CYS A 243 -11.23 6.96 -36.46
CA CYS A 243 -11.87 7.02 -37.79
C CYS A 243 -12.99 8.07 -37.86
N GLU A 244 -13.77 8.27 -36.81
CA GLU A 244 -14.81 9.29 -36.73
C GLU A 244 -14.24 10.73 -36.68
N GLY A 245 -13.05 10.91 -36.07
CA GLY A 245 -12.36 12.20 -36.01
C GLY A 245 -11.61 12.59 -37.28
N ALA A 246 -11.47 11.68 -38.24
CA ALA A 246 -10.79 11.93 -39.52
C ALA A 246 -11.75 12.34 -40.68
N THR A 247 -13.03 12.47 -40.39
CA THR A 247 -14.08 12.80 -41.36
C THR A 247 -14.69 14.22 -41.18
N LEU A 248 -13.90 15.18 -40.72
CA LEU A 248 -14.27 16.63 -40.72
C LEU A 248 -13.22 17.46 -41.44
#